data_e0a1f8ac63c8a91f4ccf4fcde579b9e9
#
_entry.id   e0a1f8ac63c8a91f4ccf4fcde579b9e9
#
_cell.length_a   1.000
_cell.length_b   1.000
_cell.length_c   1.000
_cell.angle_alpha   90.00
_cell.angle_beta   90.00
_cell.angle_gamma   90.00
#
_symmetry.space_group_name_H-M   'P 1'
#
loop_
_entity.id
_entity.type
_entity.pdbx_description
1 polymer ?
#
loop_
_entity_poly.entity_id
_entity_poly.type
_entity_poly.pdbx_seq_one_letter_code
_entity_poly.pdbx_strand_id
1 'polypeptide(L)'
;FHPSAHAGDDPRLVEIDVLYDGEDLEEAAELMGMSREGLIDWHTSTQWLAAFGGFAPGFTYCTPADPAQNFNIERRATPRTAVPAGAVGIAGGFSAVYPRVSPGGWQLLGTTTTPMWESDAQPPALVQPGDRVRYRAVSSLPDFVSTNLEARRTPARLPRMEVLDAGLLTLFQDQGRP
;
A
#
# COMPACT_ATOMS: atom_id res chain seq x y z
N PHE A 1 20.04 4.85 16.91
CA PHE A 1 19.23 3.68 16.58
C PHE A 1 19.89 3.02 15.38
N HIS A 2 20.65 1.96 15.58
CA HIS A 2 21.21 1.15 14.50
C HIS A 2 20.18 0.08 14.15
N PRO A 3 19.67 0.03 12.90
CA PRO A 3 18.97 -1.15 12.45
C PRO A 3 19.99 -2.29 12.35
N SER A 4 19.76 -3.35 13.08
CA SER A 4 20.52 -4.60 12.94
C SER A 4 20.27 -5.14 11.54
N ALA A 5 21.24 -4.96 10.65
CA ALA A 5 21.27 -5.65 9.39
C ALA A 5 21.41 -7.15 9.72
N HIS A 6 20.41 -7.93 9.42
CA HIS A 6 20.53 -9.39 9.39
C HIS A 6 21.42 -9.71 8.19
N ALA A 7 22.69 -10.00 8.50
CA ALA A 7 23.64 -10.48 7.52
C ALA A 7 23.26 -11.91 7.16
N GLY A 8 22.84 -12.14 5.90
CA GLY A 8 22.80 -13.48 5.35
C GLY A 8 21.69 -13.86 4.39
N ASP A 9 20.64 -13.04 4.21
CA ASP A 9 19.61 -13.34 3.19
C ASP A 9 19.67 -12.31 2.06
N ASP A 10 19.74 -12.82 0.82
CA ASP A 10 19.52 -11.97 -0.35
C ASP A 10 18.17 -11.24 -0.21
N PRO A 11 18.11 -9.95 -0.57
CA PRO A 11 16.86 -9.19 -0.49
C PRO A 11 15.73 -9.92 -1.22
N ARG A 12 14.64 -10.18 -0.52
CA ARG A 12 13.46 -10.83 -1.09
C ARG A 12 12.93 -10.00 -2.25
N LEU A 13 12.61 -10.63 -3.37
CA LEU A 13 11.95 -9.99 -4.50
C LEU A 13 10.44 -10.14 -4.37
N VAL A 14 9.73 -9.02 -4.36
CA VAL A 14 8.27 -8.94 -4.40
C VAL A 14 7.85 -8.43 -5.77
N GLU A 15 7.06 -9.19 -6.51
CA GLU A 15 6.50 -8.78 -7.80
C GLU A 15 5.05 -8.34 -7.61
N ILE A 16 4.69 -7.21 -8.21
CA ILE A 16 3.36 -6.61 -8.13
C ILE A 16 2.84 -6.38 -9.54
N ASP A 17 1.73 -7.04 -9.87
CA ASP A 17 1.06 -6.84 -11.16
C ASP A 17 0.27 -5.54 -11.15
N VAL A 18 0.45 -4.74 -12.18
CA VAL A 18 -0.15 -3.41 -12.31
C VAL A 18 -0.83 -3.26 -13.65
N LEU A 19 -2.10 -2.90 -13.63
CA LEU A 19 -2.81 -2.35 -14.79
C LEU A 19 -2.56 -0.84 -14.81
N TYR A 20 -1.88 -0.36 -15.87
CA TYR A 20 -1.53 1.07 -16.00
C TYR A 20 -2.70 1.87 -16.57
N ASP A 21 -3.72 2.08 -15.75
CA ASP A 21 -4.96 2.80 -16.02
C ASP A 21 -5.14 4.04 -15.13
N GLY A 22 -4.04 4.49 -14.50
CA GLY A 22 -4.07 5.60 -13.54
C GLY A 22 -4.49 6.91 -14.17
N GLU A 23 -5.30 7.69 -13.44
CA GLU A 23 -5.82 8.98 -13.90
C GLU A 23 -4.72 10.00 -14.22
N ASP A 24 -3.55 9.87 -13.59
CA ASP A 24 -2.44 10.81 -13.75
C ASP A 24 -1.31 10.27 -14.63
N LEU A 25 -1.51 9.12 -15.29
CA LEU A 25 -0.44 8.46 -16.05
C LEU A 25 0.14 9.35 -17.15
N GLU A 26 -0.72 10.04 -17.90
CA GLU A 26 -0.30 10.96 -18.97
C GLU A 26 0.40 12.20 -18.38
N GLU A 27 -0.19 12.82 -17.35
CA GLU A 27 0.40 13.98 -16.68
C GLU A 27 1.76 13.65 -16.07
N ALA A 28 1.88 12.49 -15.42
CA ALA A 28 3.13 12.02 -14.84
C ALA A 28 4.21 11.78 -15.92
N ALA A 29 3.83 11.24 -17.07
CA ALA A 29 4.73 11.04 -18.19
C ALA A 29 5.26 12.40 -18.72
N GLU A 30 4.38 13.37 -18.91
CA GLU A 30 4.76 14.73 -19.32
C GLU A 30 5.71 15.39 -18.31
N LEU A 31 5.38 15.31 -17.00
CA LEU A 31 6.22 15.86 -15.93
C LEU A 31 7.61 15.22 -15.87
N MET A 32 7.73 13.97 -16.25
CA MET A 32 9.00 13.25 -16.32
C MET A 32 9.69 13.35 -17.69
N GLY A 33 9.09 14.06 -18.65
CA GLY A 33 9.65 14.23 -20.00
C GLY A 33 9.66 12.93 -20.81
N MET A 34 8.71 12.04 -20.57
CA MET A 34 8.57 10.72 -21.20
C MET A 34 7.25 10.61 -21.96
N SER A 35 7.16 9.64 -22.88
CA SER A 35 5.85 9.19 -23.34
C SER A 35 5.17 8.32 -22.29
N ARG A 36 3.88 8.10 -22.42
CA ARG A 36 3.13 7.17 -21.56
C ARG A 36 3.79 5.79 -21.51
N GLU A 37 4.09 5.22 -22.66
CA GLU A 37 4.78 3.93 -22.79
C GLU A 37 6.18 3.99 -22.17
N GLY A 38 6.90 5.09 -22.38
CA GLY A 38 8.22 5.31 -21.79
C GLY A 38 8.18 5.31 -20.26
N LEU A 39 7.15 5.94 -19.66
CA LEU A 39 6.96 5.92 -18.21
C LEU A 39 6.64 4.52 -17.68
N ILE A 40 5.78 3.77 -18.40
CA ILE A 40 5.45 2.39 -18.01
C ILE A 40 6.70 1.51 -18.09
N ASP A 41 7.46 1.60 -19.18
CA ASP A 41 8.70 0.84 -19.38
C ASP A 41 9.73 1.18 -18.30
N TRP A 42 9.89 2.46 -18.00
CA TRP A 42 10.79 2.90 -16.93
C TRP A 42 10.35 2.36 -15.56
N HIS A 43 9.08 2.49 -15.21
CA HIS A 43 8.56 2.05 -13.91
C HIS A 43 8.64 0.52 -13.72
N THR A 44 8.43 -0.25 -14.78
CA THR A 44 8.48 -1.72 -14.76
C THR A 44 9.90 -2.28 -14.87
N SER A 45 10.81 -1.60 -15.57
CA SER A 45 12.21 -2.01 -15.68
C SER A 45 13.06 -1.57 -14.49
N THR A 46 12.63 -0.55 -13.75
CA THR A 46 13.30 -0.08 -12.53
C THR A 46 13.19 -1.15 -11.46
N GLN A 47 14.34 -1.50 -10.86
CA GLN A 47 14.36 -2.27 -9.63
C GLN A 47 14.17 -1.33 -8.45
N TRP A 48 13.12 -1.55 -7.70
CA TRP A 48 12.77 -0.73 -6.55
C TRP A 48 13.29 -1.36 -5.26
N LEU A 49 13.75 -0.51 -4.36
CA LEU A 49 14.14 -0.89 -2.99
C LEU A 49 13.12 -0.33 -2.01
N ALA A 50 12.54 -1.20 -1.21
CA ALA A 50 11.66 -0.80 -0.12
C ALA A 50 12.48 -0.09 0.96
N ALA A 51 12.36 1.23 1.05
CA ALA A 51 13.15 2.05 1.94
C ALA A 51 12.58 2.04 3.37
N PHE A 52 11.31 2.31 3.50
CA PHE A 52 10.61 2.31 4.81
C PHE A 52 9.11 2.21 4.65
N GLY A 53 8.44 1.76 5.71
CA GLY A 53 6.99 1.81 5.83
C GLY A 53 6.51 3.05 6.57
N GLY A 54 5.35 3.59 6.20
CA GLY A 54 4.77 4.75 6.86
C GLY A 54 3.40 5.12 6.30
N PHE A 55 2.80 6.18 6.78
CA PHE A 55 1.50 6.67 6.35
C PHE A 55 0.31 5.76 6.73
N ALA A 56 0.35 4.48 6.35
CA ALA A 56 -0.70 3.49 6.67
C ALA A 56 -0.09 2.08 6.75
N PRO A 57 -0.71 1.13 7.49
CA PRO A 57 -0.31 -0.26 7.47
C PRO A 57 -0.26 -0.82 6.05
N GLY A 58 0.90 -1.35 5.63
CA GLY A 58 1.14 -1.86 4.28
C GLY A 58 1.54 -0.81 3.24
N PHE A 59 1.60 0.47 3.59
CA PHE A 59 2.14 1.50 2.70
C PHE A 59 3.66 1.54 2.84
N THR A 60 4.37 1.20 1.76
CA THR A 60 5.84 1.16 1.74
C THR A 60 6.38 2.12 0.68
N TYR A 61 7.31 2.96 1.09
CA TYR A 61 8.01 3.90 0.23
C TYR A 61 9.17 3.17 -0.45
N CYS A 62 9.12 3.05 -1.77
CA CYS A 62 10.14 2.41 -2.57
C CYS A 62 10.92 3.44 -3.39
N THR A 63 12.24 3.34 -3.38
CA THR A 63 13.15 4.15 -4.19
C THR A 63 13.80 3.31 -5.28
N PRO A 64 14.26 3.89 -6.41
CA PRO A 64 15.10 3.14 -7.34
C PRO A 64 16.34 2.57 -6.62
N ALA A 65 16.65 1.31 -6.88
CA ALA A 65 17.83 0.67 -6.34
C ALA A 65 19.12 1.21 -6.99
N ASP A 66 19.03 1.62 -8.26
CA ASP A 66 20.11 2.28 -8.99
C ASP A 66 19.96 3.80 -8.84
N PRO A 67 20.93 4.51 -8.24
CA PRO A 67 20.92 5.96 -8.13
C PRO A 67 20.84 6.70 -9.47
N ALA A 68 21.27 6.09 -10.58
CA ALA A 68 21.16 6.66 -11.91
C ALA A 68 19.70 6.79 -12.39
N GLN A 69 18.78 6.07 -11.77
CA GLN A 69 17.34 6.12 -12.03
C GLN A 69 16.56 6.99 -11.03
N ASN A 70 17.27 7.71 -10.16
CA ASN A 70 16.61 8.64 -9.24
C ASN A 70 15.83 9.68 -10.03
N PHE A 71 14.68 10.00 -9.52
CA PHE A 71 13.74 10.96 -10.10
C PHE A 71 13.16 11.86 -9.02
N ASN A 72 12.52 12.90 -9.44
CA ASN A 72 11.73 13.75 -8.55
C ASN A 72 10.51 14.27 -9.32
N ILE A 73 9.34 13.88 -8.88
CA ILE A 73 8.06 14.33 -9.44
C ILE A 73 7.21 14.98 -8.36
N GLU A 74 6.66 16.14 -8.67
CA GLU A 74 5.83 16.87 -7.72
C GLU A 74 4.51 16.14 -7.46
N ARG A 75 4.02 16.28 -6.23
CA ARG A 75 2.66 15.88 -5.88
C ARG A 75 1.66 16.76 -6.62
N ARG A 76 0.46 16.26 -6.79
CA ARG A 76 -0.65 17.07 -7.30
C ARG A 76 -0.85 18.31 -6.43
N ALA A 77 -1.13 19.43 -7.08
CA ALA A 77 -1.43 20.69 -6.39
C ALA A 77 -2.66 20.57 -5.48
N THR A 78 -3.64 19.78 -5.91
CA THR A 78 -4.84 19.47 -5.11
C THR A 78 -4.86 17.97 -4.81
N PRO A 79 -4.61 17.55 -3.55
CA PRO A 79 -4.71 16.16 -3.15
C PRO A 79 -6.15 15.63 -3.30
N ARG A 80 -6.28 14.35 -3.65
CA ARG A 80 -7.58 13.66 -3.64
C ARG A 80 -8.01 13.38 -2.20
N THR A 81 -9.30 13.49 -1.95
CA THR A 81 -9.90 13.13 -0.66
C THR A 81 -9.94 11.62 -0.45
N ALA A 82 -10.01 10.85 -1.55
CA ALA A 82 -10.07 9.40 -1.53
C ALA A 82 -9.30 8.82 -2.72
N VAL A 83 -8.12 8.25 -2.47
CA VAL A 83 -7.37 7.42 -3.40
C VAL A 83 -7.81 5.99 -3.17
N PRO A 84 -8.18 5.21 -4.21
CA PRO A 84 -8.63 3.83 -4.06
C PRO A 84 -7.53 2.91 -3.48
N ALA A 85 -7.94 1.87 -2.77
CA ALA A 85 -7.04 0.77 -2.43
C ALA A 85 -6.49 0.12 -3.70
N GLY A 86 -5.21 -0.23 -3.70
CA GLY A 86 -4.52 -0.79 -4.86
C GLY A 86 -4.00 0.26 -5.85
N ALA A 87 -4.28 1.55 -5.65
CA ALA A 87 -3.69 2.59 -6.50
C ALA A 87 -2.17 2.59 -6.37
N VAL A 88 -1.49 2.53 -7.51
CA VAL A 88 -0.02 2.61 -7.63
C VAL A 88 0.34 4.04 -8.01
N GLY A 89 1.20 4.67 -7.25
CA GLY A 89 1.55 6.07 -7.48
C GLY A 89 3.02 6.39 -7.28
N ILE A 90 3.42 7.54 -7.82
CA ILE A 90 4.75 8.11 -7.63
C ILE A 90 4.64 9.55 -7.12
N ALA A 91 5.58 9.95 -6.27
CA ALA A 91 5.75 11.35 -5.85
C ALA A 91 7.13 11.54 -5.20
N GLY A 92 7.72 12.70 -5.39
CA GLY A 92 9.11 12.91 -4.97
C GLY A 92 10.02 11.90 -5.65
N GLY A 93 10.82 11.22 -4.90
CA GLY A 93 11.67 10.11 -5.36
C GLY A 93 11.13 8.72 -5.04
N PHE A 94 9.81 8.56 -4.82
CA PHE A 94 9.22 7.32 -4.32
C PHE A 94 8.13 6.77 -5.22
N SER A 95 8.02 5.44 -5.25
CA SER A 95 6.86 4.69 -5.72
C SER A 95 6.23 3.96 -4.54
N ALA A 96 4.90 3.85 -4.52
CA ALA A 96 4.17 3.09 -3.51
C ALA A 96 2.81 2.62 -4.01
N VAL A 97 2.22 1.69 -3.27
CA VAL A 97 0.85 1.21 -3.46
C VAL A 97 0.01 1.59 -2.25
N TYR A 98 -1.15 2.18 -2.49
CA TYR A 98 -2.11 2.50 -1.43
C TYR A 98 -2.80 1.21 -0.93
N PRO A 99 -2.59 0.79 0.33
CA PRO A 99 -3.16 -0.47 0.83
C PRO A 99 -4.66 -0.39 1.10
N ARG A 100 -5.19 0.82 1.25
CA ARG A 100 -6.60 1.11 1.55
C ARG A 100 -7.00 2.46 1.00
N VAL A 101 -8.29 2.73 0.92
CA VAL A 101 -8.80 4.05 0.58
C VAL A 101 -8.23 5.08 1.56
N SER A 102 -7.57 6.12 1.03
CA SER A 102 -6.87 7.13 1.83
C SER A 102 -6.81 8.45 1.06
N PRO A 103 -6.77 9.60 1.72
CA PRO A 103 -6.44 10.85 1.04
C PRO A 103 -4.99 10.82 0.53
N GLY A 104 -4.71 11.48 -0.58
CA GLY A 104 -3.35 11.54 -1.11
C GLY A 104 -3.21 12.40 -2.36
N GLY A 105 -2.00 12.91 -2.56
CA GLY A 105 -1.66 13.78 -3.69
C GLY A 105 -0.60 13.19 -4.62
N TRP A 106 -0.38 11.88 -4.63
CA TRP A 106 0.56 11.24 -5.52
C TRP A 106 -0.01 11.15 -6.93
N GLN A 107 0.88 11.12 -7.92
CA GLN A 107 0.52 10.88 -9.31
C GLN A 107 0.18 9.40 -9.48
N LEU A 108 -1.06 9.09 -9.82
CA LEU A 108 -1.55 7.71 -9.93
C LEU A 108 -1.25 7.16 -11.32
N LEU A 109 -0.43 6.10 -11.37
CA LEU A 109 0.00 5.43 -12.60
C LEU A 109 -0.91 4.28 -13.00
N GLY A 110 -1.49 3.60 -12.02
CA GLY A 110 -2.27 2.40 -12.29
C GLY A 110 -2.87 1.80 -11.03
N THR A 111 -3.35 0.57 -11.18
CA THR A 111 -4.06 -0.18 -10.15
C THR A 111 -3.49 -1.59 -10.02
N THR A 112 -3.46 -2.11 -8.81
CA THR A 112 -3.17 -3.52 -8.51
C THR A 112 -4.25 -4.11 -7.62
N THR A 113 -4.48 -5.42 -7.75
CA THR A 113 -5.33 -6.19 -6.83
C THR A 113 -4.52 -6.94 -5.77
N THR A 114 -3.20 -6.80 -5.81
CA THR A 114 -2.31 -7.44 -4.82
C THR A 114 -2.54 -6.83 -3.45
N PRO A 115 -2.92 -7.64 -2.43
CA PRO A 115 -3.13 -7.13 -1.08
C PRO A 115 -1.78 -6.73 -0.46
N MET A 116 -1.66 -5.47 -0.06
CA MET A 116 -0.43 -4.94 0.55
C MET A 116 -0.37 -5.21 2.06
N TRP A 117 -1.49 -5.55 2.67
CA TRP A 117 -1.62 -5.82 4.10
C TRP A 117 -2.62 -6.93 4.38
N GLU A 118 -2.18 -7.93 5.12
CA GLU A 118 -3.01 -9.02 5.61
C GLU A 118 -2.76 -9.21 7.10
N SER A 119 -3.75 -8.87 7.93
CA SER A 119 -3.58 -8.87 9.39
C SER A 119 -3.23 -10.23 9.98
N ASP A 120 -3.64 -11.31 9.31
CA ASP A 120 -3.43 -12.69 9.76
C ASP A 120 -2.11 -13.28 9.22
N ALA A 121 -1.41 -12.56 8.33
CA ALA A 121 -0.13 -13.00 7.79
C ALA A 121 1.04 -12.67 8.74
N GLN A 122 2.14 -13.40 8.58
CA GLN A 122 3.39 -13.19 9.34
C GLN A 122 4.56 -13.10 8.35
N PRO A 123 5.08 -11.92 8.06
CA PRO A 123 4.66 -10.58 8.49
C PRO A 123 3.37 -10.12 7.80
N PRO A 124 2.60 -9.17 8.39
CA PRO A 124 1.33 -8.73 7.83
C PRO A 124 1.48 -7.82 6.60
N ALA A 125 2.56 -7.05 6.50
CA ALA A 125 2.85 -6.25 5.31
C ALA A 125 3.51 -7.11 4.23
N LEU A 126 2.98 -7.04 3.00
CA LEU A 126 3.54 -7.77 1.86
C LEU A 126 4.98 -7.36 1.59
N VAL A 127 5.23 -6.06 1.57
CA VAL A 127 6.55 -5.47 1.31
C VAL A 127 7.16 -5.00 2.63
N GLN A 128 8.37 -5.49 2.92
CA GLN A 128 9.14 -5.14 4.11
C GLN A 128 10.28 -4.19 3.75
N PRO A 129 10.71 -3.30 4.65
CA PRO A 129 11.95 -2.53 4.44
C PRO A 129 13.14 -3.45 4.11
N GLY A 130 13.85 -3.13 3.03
CA GLY A 130 14.96 -3.95 2.52
C GLY A 130 14.55 -4.92 1.40
N ASP A 131 13.27 -5.18 1.19
CA ASP A 131 12.82 -5.98 0.05
C ASP A 131 13.10 -5.25 -1.27
N ARG A 132 13.28 -6.03 -2.33
CA ARG A 132 13.25 -5.55 -3.71
C ARG A 132 11.83 -5.68 -4.25
N VAL A 133 11.39 -4.65 -4.95
CA VAL A 133 10.06 -4.64 -5.57
C VAL A 133 10.22 -4.50 -7.07
N ARG A 134 9.42 -5.23 -7.83
CA ARG A 134 9.29 -5.12 -9.28
C ARG A 134 7.81 -5.01 -9.64
N TYR A 135 7.49 -3.97 -10.39
CA TYR A 135 6.17 -3.84 -10.97
C TYR A 135 6.14 -4.52 -12.33
N ARG A 136 5.05 -5.21 -12.64
CA ARG A 136 4.83 -5.87 -13.93
C ARG A 136 3.57 -5.31 -14.58
N ALA A 137 3.69 -4.85 -15.82
CA ALA A 137 2.52 -4.40 -16.56
C ALA A 137 1.68 -5.61 -16.99
N VAL A 138 0.38 -5.54 -16.70
CA VAL A 138 -0.60 -6.53 -17.12
C VAL A 138 -1.73 -5.87 -17.90
N SER A 139 -2.36 -6.61 -18.80
CA SER A 139 -3.49 -6.12 -19.61
C SER A 139 -4.84 -6.25 -18.88
N SER A 140 -4.89 -7.04 -17.81
CA SER A 140 -6.06 -7.19 -16.95
C SER A 140 -5.61 -7.65 -15.58
N LEU A 141 -6.37 -7.25 -14.57
CA LEU A 141 -6.20 -7.75 -13.20
C LEU A 141 -7.24 -8.84 -12.94
N PRO A 142 -6.91 -9.87 -12.14
CA PRO A 142 -7.92 -10.78 -11.64
C PRO A 142 -8.94 -9.97 -10.84
N ASP A 143 -10.22 -10.33 -10.98
CA ASP A 143 -11.26 -9.75 -10.13
C ASP A 143 -10.84 -9.89 -8.66
N PHE A 144 -11.09 -8.88 -7.86
CA PHE A 144 -10.98 -8.99 -6.41
C PHE A 144 -11.86 -10.16 -6.00
N VAL A 145 -11.27 -11.32 -5.84
CA VAL A 145 -11.99 -12.45 -5.29
C VAL A 145 -12.26 -12.10 -3.84
N SER A 146 -13.45 -11.56 -3.58
CA SER A 146 -14.03 -11.43 -2.24
C SER A 146 -14.26 -12.80 -1.59
N THR A 147 -13.31 -13.70 -1.79
CA THR A 147 -13.43 -15.10 -1.34
C THR A 147 -13.33 -15.23 0.18
N ASN A 148 -13.08 -14.14 0.91
CA ASN A 148 -12.95 -14.19 2.35
C ASN A 148 -14.06 -13.49 3.14
N LEU A 149 -15.01 -12.83 2.50
CA LEU A 149 -16.11 -12.19 3.23
C LEU A 149 -17.31 -13.11 3.44
N GLU A 150 -17.51 -14.12 2.62
CA GLU A 150 -18.62 -15.06 2.81
C GLU A 150 -18.25 -16.28 3.67
N ALA A 151 -17.01 -16.75 3.63
CA ALA A 151 -16.56 -17.86 4.48
C ALA A 151 -16.39 -17.49 5.97
N ARG A 152 -16.36 -16.20 6.32
CA ARG A 152 -16.22 -15.73 7.71
C ARG A 152 -17.51 -15.19 8.33
N ARG A 153 -18.67 -15.35 7.68
CA ARG A 153 -19.97 -15.15 8.31
C ARG A 153 -20.47 -16.40 9.05
N THR A 154 -19.58 -17.12 9.72
CA THR A 154 -20.04 -17.85 10.89
C THR A 154 -20.17 -16.77 11.96
N PRO A 155 -21.37 -16.51 12.48
CA PRO A 155 -21.52 -15.55 13.55
C PRO A 155 -20.69 -16.11 14.71
N ALA A 156 -19.58 -15.46 15.04
CA ALA A 156 -18.96 -15.67 16.32
C ALA A 156 -20.09 -15.46 17.32
N ARG A 157 -20.46 -16.50 18.01
CA ARG A 157 -21.46 -16.45 19.07
C ARG A 157 -20.86 -15.50 20.10
N LEU A 158 -21.25 -14.24 20.00
CA LEU A 158 -20.88 -13.23 21.01
C LEU A 158 -21.29 -13.84 22.36
N PRO A 159 -20.42 -13.87 23.36
CA PRO A 159 -20.78 -14.31 24.69
C PRO A 159 -21.98 -13.46 25.10
N ARG A 160 -23.08 -14.12 25.37
CA ARG A 160 -24.30 -13.48 25.84
C ARG A 160 -23.97 -12.98 27.23
N MET A 161 -23.76 -11.67 27.40
CA MET A 161 -23.70 -11.08 28.71
C MET A 161 -25.12 -11.07 29.26
N GLU A 162 -25.38 -11.92 30.23
CA GLU A 162 -26.60 -11.91 31.02
C GLU A 162 -26.40 -10.88 32.12
N VAL A 163 -27.13 -9.78 32.03
CA VAL A 163 -27.17 -8.79 33.13
C VAL A 163 -28.03 -9.37 34.21
N LEU A 164 -27.43 -9.93 35.24
CA LEU A 164 -28.11 -10.59 36.38
C LEU A 164 -28.74 -9.61 37.39
N ASP A 165 -28.39 -8.33 37.30
CA ASP A 165 -29.02 -7.28 38.13
C ASP A 165 -28.95 -5.92 37.40
N ALA A 166 -30.10 -5.31 37.18
CA ALA A 166 -30.19 -3.94 36.70
C ALA A 166 -30.13 -3.01 37.91
N GLY A 167 -28.95 -2.88 38.51
CA GLY A 167 -28.72 -1.87 39.54
C GLY A 167 -29.09 -0.49 39.01
N LEU A 168 -29.61 0.35 39.87
CA LEU A 168 -30.28 1.61 39.59
C LEU A 168 -29.41 2.67 38.85
N LEU A 169 -28.14 2.38 38.54
CA LEU A 169 -27.24 3.24 37.78
C LEU A 169 -26.00 2.44 37.35
N THR A 170 -25.99 1.92 36.13
CA THR A 170 -24.75 1.48 35.51
C THR A 170 -24.17 2.66 34.71
N LEU A 171 -23.48 3.52 35.40
CA LEU A 171 -22.57 4.46 34.78
C LEU A 171 -21.29 3.68 34.46
N PHE A 172 -21.01 3.45 33.17
CA PHE A 172 -19.65 3.21 32.71
C PHE A 172 -18.88 4.52 32.95
N GLN A 173 -18.36 4.68 34.15
CA GLN A 173 -17.32 5.68 34.35
C GLN A 173 -16.02 5.05 33.88
N ASP A 174 -15.44 5.67 32.89
CA ASP A 174 -14.05 5.52 32.54
C ASP A 174 -13.21 5.75 33.84
N GLN A 175 -12.64 4.69 34.37
CA GLN A 175 -11.74 4.75 35.54
C GLN A 175 -10.32 5.12 35.11
N GLY A 176 -10.16 5.95 34.14
CA GLY A 176 -8.87 6.27 33.56
C GLY A 176 -8.38 7.70 33.76
N ARG A 177 -8.65 8.36 34.91
CA ARG A 177 -7.85 9.55 35.28
C ARG A 177 -7.74 9.72 36.79
N PRO A 178 -6.47 9.87 37.29
CA PRO A 178 -6.26 10.45 38.60
C PRO A 178 -6.65 11.93 38.63
#